data_d20eb117e5bf6bac419d6a1ac9a4dbe8
#
_entry.id   d20eb117e5bf6bac419d6a1ac9a4dbe8
#
_cell.length_a   1.000
_cell.length_b   1.000
_cell.length_c   1.000
_cell.angle_alpha   90.00
_cell.angle_beta   90.00
_cell.angle_gamma   90.00
#
_symmetry.space_group_name_H-M   'P 1'
#
loop_
_entity.id
_entity.type
_entity.pdbx_description
1 polymer ?
#
loop_
_entity_poly.entity_id
_entity_poly.type
_entity_poly.pdbx_seq_one_letter_code
_entity_poly.pdbx_strand_id
1 'polypeptide(L)'
;MQSHAETVPDTRYRRDVSNGENAPMLRIGMLCPYSLSLPGGVQMQVLGLARELRAMGHEVRVLGPCDGAPPEPFVTPLGKSLPTAANGSVAPIAPDPSAALRTIRALNDEAFDVLHLHEPIAPGITMTALMLRLAPTVGTFHAAGDSASYKYVNKPSRWLASRIDIRVAVSKDAELLASRYLGGSYEILGNGIEINRYVKEAMSVDRYAKSKTPTIFFCGRHEPRKGLDVLLQAMQFLPSDVELWIASDGSDTDRLKREWAHDARVKWLGRINDDEKIRRMQEATVFCAPSLHGESFGVVLLEAMAAGTPVVASNIAGYQNVATHDVDALLVEPNDERGLASALAKVMTNTRLSTRLIEAGHIRVDESSMRNLAEKYVAVYRRALEMEQNGQGDGYAHRQSPGASQGRWRPSRMLALFEHRLLRK
;
A
#
# COMPACT_ATOMS: atom_id res chain seq x y z
N MET A 1 -5.17 62.81 -9.59
CA MET A 1 -4.14 61.76 -9.75
C MET A 1 -4.77 60.45 -9.38
N GLN A 2 -5.27 59.71 -10.35
CA GLN A 2 -5.86 58.39 -10.18
C GLN A 2 -4.76 57.37 -10.43
N SER A 3 -4.46 56.53 -9.41
CA SER A 3 -3.55 55.41 -9.54
C SER A 3 -4.29 54.18 -10.07
N HIS A 4 -4.00 53.81 -11.31
CA HIS A 4 -4.39 52.51 -11.86
C HIS A 4 -3.64 51.39 -11.19
N ALA A 5 -4.34 50.53 -10.46
CA ALA A 5 -3.81 49.26 -10.02
C ALA A 5 -3.90 48.29 -11.21
N GLU A 6 -2.74 47.96 -11.77
CA GLU A 6 -2.61 46.88 -12.76
C GLU A 6 -2.94 45.54 -12.10
N THR A 7 -3.99 44.89 -12.60
CA THR A 7 -4.33 43.49 -12.31
C THR A 7 -3.38 42.59 -13.07
N VAL A 8 -2.48 41.93 -12.35
CA VAL A 8 -1.62 40.86 -12.88
C VAL A 8 -2.53 39.69 -13.26
N PRO A 9 -2.52 39.22 -14.51
CA PRO A 9 -3.34 38.09 -14.92
C PRO A 9 -2.82 36.79 -14.26
N ASP A 10 -3.73 36.00 -13.73
CA ASP A 10 -3.46 34.67 -13.16
C ASP A 10 -3.05 33.69 -14.27
N THR A 11 -1.73 33.51 -14.44
CA THR A 11 -1.11 32.69 -15.49
C THR A 11 -1.15 31.18 -15.18
N ARG A 12 -1.97 30.75 -14.24
CA ARG A 12 -1.98 29.34 -13.77
C ARG A 12 -2.68 28.33 -14.69
N TYR A 13 -3.38 28.73 -15.76
CA TYR A 13 -4.15 27.83 -16.64
C TYR A 13 -4.19 28.31 -18.09
N ARG A 14 -3.11 28.11 -18.84
CA ARG A 14 -3.12 27.93 -20.30
C ARG A 14 -1.96 27.03 -20.70
N ARG A 15 -2.17 25.75 -20.74
CA ARG A 15 -1.39 24.84 -21.59
C ARG A 15 -2.37 24.11 -22.52
N ASP A 16 -2.20 24.36 -23.81
CA ASP A 16 -3.00 23.75 -24.87
C ASP A 16 -2.82 22.23 -24.84
N VAL A 17 -3.96 21.54 -24.86
CA VAL A 17 -4.02 20.08 -25.05
C VAL A 17 -3.95 19.82 -26.55
N SER A 18 -2.76 19.61 -27.10
CA SER A 18 -2.58 19.06 -28.45
C SER A 18 -2.24 17.58 -28.37
N ASN A 19 -2.93 16.79 -29.15
CA ASN A 19 -2.85 15.34 -29.28
C ASN A 19 -1.46 14.84 -29.69
N GLY A 20 -1.00 13.76 -29.04
CA GLY A 20 0.06 12.85 -29.53
C GLY A 20 1.46 13.13 -28.97
N GLU A 21 2.01 12.17 -28.22
CA GLU A 21 3.41 11.97 -27.79
C GLU A 21 4.02 12.83 -26.67
N ASN A 22 3.38 13.92 -26.21
CA ASN A 22 3.85 14.65 -25.01
C ASN A 22 2.65 14.98 -24.09
N ALA A 23 2.12 13.97 -23.43
CA ALA A 23 1.14 14.23 -22.38
C ALA A 23 1.77 15.08 -21.27
N PRO A 24 1.12 16.16 -20.80
CA PRO A 24 1.73 17.11 -19.88
C PRO A 24 2.20 16.42 -18.60
N MET A 25 3.41 16.78 -18.15
CA MET A 25 3.96 16.40 -16.85
C MET A 25 3.00 16.88 -15.76
N LEU A 26 2.66 15.99 -14.83
CA LEU A 26 1.82 16.29 -13.67
C LEU A 26 2.67 16.51 -12.43
N ARG A 27 2.22 17.44 -11.59
CA ARG A 27 2.74 17.66 -10.25
C ARG A 27 1.84 16.98 -9.24
N ILE A 28 2.28 15.83 -8.71
CA ILE A 28 1.47 14.89 -7.91
C ILE A 28 1.87 14.95 -6.45
N GLY A 29 0.92 15.29 -5.57
CA GLY A 29 1.07 15.18 -4.12
C GLY A 29 0.53 13.85 -3.63
N MET A 30 1.39 12.91 -3.24
CA MET A 30 0.98 11.63 -2.67
C MET A 30 1.04 11.70 -1.14
N LEU A 31 -0.06 11.37 -0.45
CA LEU A 31 -0.11 11.40 1.01
C LEU A 31 -0.29 9.99 1.57
N CYS A 32 0.61 9.61 2.48
CA CYS A 32 0.55 8.36 3.24
C CYS A 32 0.30 8.68 4.72
N PRO A 33 -0.73 8.12 5.37
CA PRO A 33 -0.98 8.37 6.78
C PRO A 33 0.03 7.69 7.70
N TYR A 34 0.71 6.64 7.20
CA TYR A 34 1.65 5.82 7.97
C TYR A 34 3.08 6.32 7.85
N SER A 35 3.86 6.12 8.92
CA SER A 35 5.28 6.50 8.93
C SER A 35 6.07 5.85 7.80
N LEU A 36 6.60 6.69 6.90
CA LEU A 36 7.32 6.27 5.69
C LEU A 36 8.73 5.70 5.99
N SER A 37 9.26 5.95 7.18
CA SER A 37 10.54 5.39 7.64
C SER A 37 10.38 4.01 8.32
N LEU A 38 9.15 3.51 8.44
CA LEU A 38 8.86 2.18 8.99
C LEU A 38 8.38 1.24 7.87
N PRO A 39 8.79 -0.04 7.90
CA PRO A 39 8.35 -0.99 6.89
C PRO A 39 6.84 -1.26 6.98
N GLY A 40 6.16 -1.34 5.83
CA GLY A 40 4.74 -1.66 5.76
C GLY A 40 4.26 -1.75 4.31
N GLY A 41 3.21 -2.54 4.08
CA GLY A 41 2.70 -2.80 2.73
C GLY A 41 2.21 -1.53 2.02
N VAL A 42 1.51 -0.64 2.72
CA VAL A 42 1.02 0.62 2.13
C VAL A 42 2.18 1.57 1.82
N GLN A 43 3.15 1.69 2.74
CA GLN A 43 4.34 2.52 2.54
C GLN A 43 5.14 2.07 1.31
N MET A 44 5.34 0.76 1.14
CA MET A 44 6.01 0.20 -0.04
C MET A 44 5.26 0.51 -1.33
N GLN A 45 3.93 0.41 -1.34
CA GLN A 45 3.10 0.77 -2.50
C GLN A 45 3.21 2.25 -2.84
N VAL A 46 3.14 3.14 -1.85
CA VAL A 46 3.28 4.59 -2.03
C VAL A 46 4.64 4.95 -2.62
N LEU A 47 5.71 4.44 -2.03
CA LEU A 47 7.09 4.75 -2.46
C LEU A 47 7.40 4.15 -3.84
N GLY A 48 6.97 2.89 -4.10
CA GLY A 48 7.13 2.23 -5.39
C GLY A 48 6.39 2.96 -6.51
N LEU A 49 5.12 3.31 -6.28
CA LEU A 49 4.33 4.09 -7.23
C LEU A 49 4.95 5.47 -7.51
N ALA A 50 5.43 6.15 -6.46
CA ALA A 50 6.10 7.44 -6.62
C ALA A 50 7.38 7.33 -7.45
N ARG A 51 8.20 6.28 -7.26
CA ARG A 51 9.41 6.03 -8.07
C ARG A 51 9.06 5.83 -9.54
N GLU A 52 8.05 5.02 -9.85
CA GLU A 52 7.63 4.77 -11.23
C GLU A 52 7.04 6.01 -11.90
N LEU A 53 6.17 6.75 -11.22
CA LEU A 53 5.63 7.99 -11.75
C LEU A 53 6.73 9.03 -12.04
N ARG A 54 7.76 9.11 -11.19
CA ARG A 54 8.93 9.95 -11.43
C ARG A 54 9.78 9.45 -12.60
N ALA A 55 9.96 8.14 -12.75
CA ALA A 55 10.61 7.52 -13.90
C ALA A 55 9.85 7.80 -15.22
N MET A 56 8.52 7.99 -15.14
CA MET A 56 7.68 8.42 -16.27
C MET A 56 7.74 9.93 -16.55
N GLY A 57 8.53 10.69 -15.79
CA GLY A 57 8.74 12.13 -15.99
C GLY A 57 7.76 13.03 -15.21
N HIS A 58 6.91 12.48 -14.33
CA HIS A 58 6.06 13.29 -13.46
C HIS A 58 6.83 13.86 -12.26
N GLU A 59 6.43 15.03 -11.77
CA GLU A 59 6.94 15.60 -10.52
C GLU A 59 6.12 15.05 -9.36
N VAL A 60 6.71 14.18 -8.52
CA VAL A 60 6.02 13.55 -7.40
C VAL A 60 6.68 13.91 -6.09
N ARG A 61 5.88 14.37 -5.14
CA ARG A 61 6.23 14.53 -3.72
C ARG A 61 5.39 13.58 -2.89
N VAL A 62 6.05 12.85 -1.99
CA VAL A 62 5.37 12.00 -1.02
C VAL A 62 5.40 12.69 0.34
N LEU A 63 4.22 12.89 0.93
CA LEU A 63 4.04 13.57 2.21
C LEU A 63 3.54 12.54 3.24
N GLY A 64 4.24 12.42 4.37
CA GLY A 64 3.87 11.46 5.41
C GLY A 64 4.66 11.63 6.69
N PRO A 65 4.26 10.97 7.79
CA PRO A 65 5.09 10.92 8.99
C PRO A 65 6.40 10.21 8.70
N CYS A 66 7.45 10.57 9.45
CA CYS A 66 8.72 9.85 9.45
C CYS A 66 9.28 9.85 10.88
N ASP A 67 9.55 8.66 11.41
CA ASP A 67 10.16 8.49 12.75
C ASP A 67 11.69 8.50 12.69
N GLY A 68 12.25 8.30 11.49
CA GLY A 68 13.67 8.37 11.16
C GLY A 68 13.94 9.28 9.96
N ALA A 69 15.09 9.09 9.32
CA ALA A 69 15.41 9.76 8.08
C ALA A 69 14.39 9.42 6.98
N PRO A 70 14.00 10.39 6.13
CA PRO A 70 13.18 10.11 4.98
C PRO A 70 13.83 9.03 4.08
N PRO A 71 13.06 8.01 3.65
CA PRO A 71 13.64 6.93 2.84
C PRO A 71 14.06 7.37 1.44
N GLU A 72 13.53 8.50 0.95
CA GLU A 72 13.78 9.00 -0.40
C GLU A 72 13.85 10.55 -0.40
N PRO A 73 14.62 11.17 -1.31
CA PRO A 73 14.74 12.63 -1.39
C PRO A 73 13.43 13.35 -1.75
N PHE A 74 12.49 12.66 -2.36
CA PHE A 74 11.17 13.20 -2.71
C PHE A 74 10.14 13.03 -1.60
N VAL A 75 10.53 12.54 -0.43
CA VAL A 75 9.68 12.43 0.77
C VAL A 75 9.79 13.68 1.62
N THR A 76 8.66 14.30 1.93
CA THR A 76 8.54 15.44 2.85
C THR A 76 7.98 14.95 4.20
N PRO A 77 8.79 14.94 5.28
CA PRO A 77 8.33 14.53 6.60
C PRO A 77 7.33 15.50 7.18
N LEU A 78 6.18 15.01 7.62
CA LEU A 78 5.13 15.81 8.26
C LEU A 78 5.05 15.64 9.78
N GLY A 79 6.02 14.97 10.38
CA GLY A 79 6.13 14.76 11.82
C GLY A 79 6.47 13.32 12.17
N LYS A 80 6.45 13.02 13.48
CA LYS A 80 6.61 11.65 13.99
C LYS A 80 5.28 10.95 14.11
N SER A 81 5.28 9.63 14.01
CA SER A 81 4.09 8.83 14.21
C SER A 81 3.84 8.52 15.69
N LEU A 82 2.58 8.22 15.99
CA LEU A 82 2.14 7.64 17.26
C LEU A 82 1.59 6.23 16.97
N PRO A 83 2.02 5.22 17.73
CA PRO A 83 1.47 3.87 17.61
C PRO A 83 -0.03 3.89 17.90
N THR A 84 -0.85 3.57 16.93
CA THR A 84 -2.31 3.57 17.04
C THR A 84 -2.83 2.17 16.74
N ALA A 85 -3.66 1.62 17.62
CA ALA A 85 -4.26 0.31 17.39
C ALA A 85 -5.21 0.36 16.17
N ALA A 86 -4.98 -0.52 15.20
CA ALA A 86 -5.79 -0.64 13.99
C ALA A 86 -5.86 -2.10 13.52
N ASN A 87 -7.07 -2.63 13.40
CA ASN A 87 -7.36 -3.94 12.77
C ASN A 87 -6.48 -5.11 13.29
N GLY A 88 -6.30 -5.22 14.60
CA GLY A 88 -5.47 -6.25 15.21
C GLY A 88 -3.95 -6.03 15.03
N SER A 89 -3.56 -4.84 14.60
CA SER A 89 -2.19 -4.41 14.38
C SER A 89 -1.96 -3.00 14.93
N VAL A 90 -0.74 -2.50 14.85
CA VAL A 90 -0.37 -1.13 15.21
C VAL A 90 -0.11 -0.32 13.94
N ALA A 91 -0.86 0.77 13.77
CA ALA A 91 -0.68 1.72 12.67
C ALA A 91 0.13 2.93 13.18
N PRO A 92 1.30 3.24 12.59
CA PRO A 92 2.11 4.40 12.97
C PRO A 92 1.60 5.65 12.24
N ILE A 93 0.56 6.31 12.78
CA ILE A 93 -0.06 7.52 12.19
C ILE A 93 0.31 8.78 12.99
N ALA A 94 0.15 9.96 12.37
CA ALA A 94 0.38 11.26 13.03
C ALA A 94 -0.93 12.08 13.13
N PRO A 95 -1.77 11.82 14.15
CA PRO A 95 -3.06 12.48 14.30
C PRO A 95 -2.95 13.83 15.04
N ASP A 96 -1.76 14.30 15.33
CA ASP A 96 -1.54 15.50 16.15
C ASP A 96 -1.75 16.82 15.36
N PRO A 97 -2.12 17.92 16.05
CA PRO A 97 -2.35 19.20 15.40
C PRO A 97 -1.12 19.77 14.66
N SER A 98 0.09 19.47 15.12
CA SER A 98 1.30 19.99 14.50
C SER A 98 1.59 19.29 13.15
N ALA A 99 1.25 18.02 13.02
CA ALA A 99 1.26 17.31 11.74
C ALA A 99 0.22 17.91 10.78
N ALA A 100 -0.97 18.23 11.27
CA ALA A 100 -2.00 18.90 10.48
C ALA A 100 -1.53 20.27 9.95
N LEU A 101 -0.90 21.10 10.80
CA LEU A 101 -0.36 22.39 10.40
C LEU A 101 0.76 22.26 9.35
N ARG A 102 1.67 21.29 9.51
CA ARG A 102 2.70 21.00 8.50
C ARG A 102 2.09 20.53 7.18
N THR A 103 1.02 19.73 7.23
CA THR A 103 0.27 19.32 6.03
C THR A 103 -0.33 20.53 5.32
N ILE A 104 -1.00 21.42 6.05
CA ILE A 104 -1.59 22.64 5.50
C ILE A 104 -0.51 23.48 4.80
N ARG A 105 0.62 23.68 5.45
CA ARG A 105 1.74 24.44 4.88
C ARG A 105 2.28 23.80 3.62
N ALA A 106 2.63 22.50 3.66
CA ALA A 106 3.17 21.80 2.51
C ALA A 106 2.22 21.82 1.30
N LEU A 107 0.92 21.65 1.51
CA LEU A 107 -0.06 21.68 0.44
C LEU A 107 -0.25 23.09 -0.16
N ASN A 108 -0.09 24.16 0.63
CA ASN A 108 -0.16 25.53 0.13
C ASN A 108 1.12 25.93 -0.64
N ASP A 109 2.28 25.46 -0.18
CA ASP A 109 3.58 25.83 -0.77
C ASP A 109 3.84 25.10 -2.11
N GLU A 110 3.30 23.89 -2.28
CA GLU A 110 3.66 22.97 -3.38
C GLU A 110 2.75 23.07 -4.62
N ALA A 111 1.61 23.67 -4.62
CA ALA A 111 0.71 23.86 -5.78
C ALA A 111 0.56 22.59 -6.68
N PHE A 112 0.12 21.48 -6.10
CA PHE A 112 -0.09 20.21 -6.82
C PHE A 112 -1.22 20.29 -7.85
N ASP A 113 -1.06 19.62 -9.00
CA ASP A 113 -2.13 19.44 -9.99
C ASP A 113 -3.17 18.43 -9.48
N VAL A 114 -2.73 17.38 -8.77
CA VAL A 114 -3.58 16.32 -8.22
C VAL A 114 -3.05 15.85 -6.87
N LEU A 115 -3.95 15.51 -5.96
CA LEU A 115 -3.65 14.87 -4.69
C LEU A 115 -4.05 13.39 -4.73
N HIS A 116 -3.12 12.51 -4.36
CA HIS A 116 -3.39 11.08 -4.20
C HIS A 116 -3.27 10.70 -2.72
N LEU A 117 -4.38 10.38 -2.09
CA LEU A 117 -4.47 10.06 -0.67
C LEU A 117 -4.58 8.53 -0.48
N HIS A 118 -3.61 7.93 0.18
CA HIS A 118 -3.71 6.54 0.63
C HIS A 118 -4.39 6.49 2.00
N GLU A 119 -5.40 5.63 2.16
CA GLU A 119 -6.31 5.62 3.33
C GLU A 119 -6.83 7.02 3.67
N PRO A 120 -7.61 7.64 2.77
CA PRO A 120 -7.91 9.09 2.79
C PRO A 120 -8.66 9.55 4.03
N ILE A 121 -9.35 8.67 4.73
CA ILE A 121 -10.09 8.97 5.96
C ILE A 121 -9.32 8.62 7.25
N ALA A 122 -8.05 8.19 7.12
CA ALA A 122 -7.21 7.97 8.30
C ALA A 122 -6.97 9.29 9.05
N PRO A 123 -7.07 9.29 10.39
CA PRO A 123 -6.86 10.49 11.18
C PRO A 123 -5.46 11.09 10.97
N GLY A 124 -5.38 12.40 10.91
CA GLY A 124 -4.13 13.16 10.74
C GLY A 124 -3.98 13.71 9.33
N ILE A 125 -2.87 13.44 8.67
CA ILE A 125 -2.45 14.15 7.47
C ILE A 125 -3.37 13.95 6.25
N THR A 126 -3.82 12.74 5.99
CA THR A 126 -4.70 12.45 4.84
C THR A 126 -6.09 13.05 5.03
N MET A 127 -6.66 12.94 6.23
CA MET A 127 -7.91 13.60 6.57
C MET A 127 -7.79 15.12 6.47
N THR A 128 -6.68 15.71 6.94
CA THR A 128 -6.42 17.16 6.82
C THR A 128 -6.36 17.59 5.36
N ALA A 129 -5.65 16.86 4.51
CA ALA A 129 -5.58 17.16 3.09
C ALA A 129 -6.96 17.07 2.41
N LEU A 130 -7.74 16.05 2.74
CA LEU A 130 -9.10 15.87 2.23
C LEU A 130 -10.05 16.98 2.69
N MET A 131 -9.89 17.48 3.93
CA MET A 131 -10.67 18.62 4.43
C MET A 131 -10.32 19.92 3.70
N LEU A 132 -9.06 20.14 3.34
CA LEU A 132 -8.62 21.31 2.58
C LEU A 132 -9.01 21.21 1.11
N ARG A 133 -8.74 20.07 0.49
CA ARG A 133 -9.02 19.79 -0.92
C ARG A 133 -8.55 20.91 -1.85
N LEU A 134 -7.23 21.11 -1.89
CA LEU A 134 -6.62 22.18 -2.68
C LEU A 134 -6.45 21.84 -4.17
N ALA A 135 -6.57 20.55 -4.53
CA ALA A 135 -6.55 20.06 -5.91
C ALA A 135 -7.51 18.86 -6.05
N PRO A 136 -7.83 18.43 -7.30
CA PRO A 136 -8.52 17.18 -7.56
C PRO A 136 -7.91 16.03 -6.77
N THR A 137 -8.75 15.20 -6.17
CA THR A 137 -8.32 14.22 -5.17
C THR A 137 -8.69 12.81 -5.58
N VAL A 138 -7.68 11.95 -5.68
CA VAL A 138 -7.83 10.50 -5.80
C VAL A 138 -7.60 9.86 -4.44
N GLY A 139 -8.47 8.95 -4.03
CA GLY A 139 -8.36 8.25 -2.74
C GLY A 139 -8.23 6.76 -2.92
N THR A 140 -7.14 6.15 -2.43
CA THR A 140 -6.93 4.71 -2.48
C THR A 140 -7.12 4.07 -1.11
N PHE A 141 -8.00 3.06 -1.07
CA PHE A 141 -8.38 2.29 0.12
C PHE A 141 -7.68 0.93 0.11
N HIS A 142 -6.92 0.65 1.16
CA HIS A 142 -6.12 -0.57 1.29
C HIS A 142 -6.68 -1.56 2.31
N ALA A 143 -7.50 -1.08 3.27
CA ALA A 143 -8.05 -1.92 4.32
C ALA A 143 -9.10 -2.89 3.76
N ALA A 144 -9.04 -4.15 4.20
CA ALA A 144 -10.02 -5.18 3.90
C ALA A 144 -10.39 -5.95 5.18
N GLY A 145 -11.48 -6.72 5.11
CA GLY A 145 -11.97 -7.52 6.22
C GLY A 145 -12.73 -6.70 7.28
N ASP A 146 -12.89 -7.26 8.47
CA ASP A 146 -13.57 -6.60 9.59
C ASP A 146 -12.66 -5.55 10.24
N SER A 147 -12.73 -4.33 9.73
CA SER A 147 -11.98 -3.21 10.27
C SER A 147 -12.77 -2.51 11.38
N ALA A 148 -12.26 -2.60 12.61
CA ALA A 148 -12.86 -1.88 13.74
C ALA A 148 -12.85 -0.35 13.51
N SER A 149 -11.86 0.18 12.82
CA SER A 149 -11.79 1.61 12.49
C SER A 149 -12.94 2.07 11.60
N TYR A 150 -13.43 1.24 10.71
CA TYR A 150 -14.60 1.55 9.87
C TYR A 150 -15.94 1.44 10.62
N LYS A 151 -16.01 0.64 11.69
CA LYS A 151 -17.25 0.53 12.50
C LYS A 151 -17.61 1.83 13.23
N TYR A 152 -16.62 2.67 13.52
CA TYR A 152 -16.83 3.98 14.13
C TYR A 152 -17.02 5.11 13.11
N VAL A 153 -17.11 4.76 11.82
CA VAL A 153 -17.34 5.72 10.72
C VAL A 153 -18.79 6.20 10.77
N ASN A 154 -18.96 7.45 11.11
CA ASN A 154 -20.24 8.14 11.22
C ASN A 154 -20.53 9.01 9.98
N LYS A 155 -21.68 9.71 9.98
CA LYS A 155 -22.06 10.69 8.93
C LYS A 155 -20.91 11.62 8.50
N PRO A 156 -20.03 12.16 9.40
CA PRO A 156 -18.88 12.97 9.01
C PRO A 156 -17.91 12.29 8.06
N SER A 157 -17.63 10.99 8.27
CA SER A 157 -16.67 10.25 7.41
C SER A 157 -17.23 10.00 6.02
N ARG A 158 -18.55 9.79 5.89
CA ARG A 158 -19.22 9.69 4.58
C ARG A 158 -19.15 11.02 3.84
N TRP A 159 -19.37 12.12 4.54
CA TRP A 159 -19.21 13.46 3.99
C TRP A 159 -17.76 13.72 3.55
N LEU A 160 -16.77 13.33 4.35
CA LEU A 160 -15.36 13.42 3.95
C LEU A 160 -15.09 12.57 2.71
N ALA A 161 -15.53 11.32 2.70
CA ALA A 161 -15.36 10.44 1.55
C ALA A 161 -16.01 11.01 0.28
N SER A 162 -17.17 11.70 0.38
CA SER A 162 -17.81 12.36 -0.78
C SER A 162 -17.01 13.51 -1.38
N ARG A 163 -15.90 13.92 -0.76
CA ARG A 163 -15.01 14.95 -1.27
C ARG A 163 -13.88 14.38 -2.15
N ILE A 164 -13.79 13.06 -2.27
CA ILE A 164 -12.84 12.37 -3.15
C ILE A 164 -13.46 12.30 -4.54
N ASP A 165 -12.75 12.78 -5.54
CA ASP A 165 -13.25 12.83 -6.93
C ASP A 165 -13.27 11.42 -7.55
N ILE A 166 -12.19 10.67 -7.40
CA ILE A 166 -12.12 9.27 -7.85
C ILE A 166 -11.66 8.39 -6.69
N ARG A 167 -12.43 7.34 -6.40
CA ARG A 167 -12.13 6.38 -5.34
C ARG A 167 -11.61 5.09 -5.94
N VAL A 168 -10.51 4.63 -5.41
CA VAL A 168 -9.83 3.39 -5.81
C VAL A 168 -9.79 2.44 -4.61
N ALA A 169 -10.00 1.16 -4.83
CA ALA A 169 -9.78 0.10 -3.86
C ALA A 169 -8.76 -0.89 -4.40
N VAL A 170 -7.86 -1.38 -3.55
CA VAL A 170 -6.80 -2.30 -3.98
C VAL A 170 -7.29 -3.72 -4.23
N SER A 171 -8.52 -4.05 -3.83
CA SER A 171 -9.14 -5.37 -4.02
C SER A 171 -10.65 -5.27 -3.90
N LYS A 172 -11.35 -6.35 -4.30
CA LYS A 172 -12.79 -6.47 -4.12
C LYS A 172 -13.19 -6.41 -2.63
N ASP A 173 -12.39 -6.99 -1.75
CA ASP A 173 -12.65 -6.95 -0.31
C ASP A 173 -12.48 -5.54 0.26
N ALA A 174 -11.48 -4.79 -0.21
CA ALA A 174 -11.31 -3.40 0.16
C ALA A 174 -12.45 -2.51 -0.37
N GLU A 175 -12.92 -2.75 -1.60
CA GLU A 175 -14.10 -2.08 -2.16
C GLU A 175 -15.35 -2.38 -1.32
N LEU A 176 -15.61 -3.64 -1.01
CA LEU A 176 -16.77 -4.05 -0.21
C LEU A 176 -16.77 -3.41 1.18
N LEU A 177 -15.59 -3.37 1.84
CA LEU A 177 -15.46 -2.70 3.13
C LEU A 177 -15.74 -1.20 3.00
N ALA A 178 -15.06 -0.52 2.09
CA ALA A 178 -15.18 0.92 1.92
C ALA A 178 -16.59 1.33 1.48
N SER A 179 -17.18 0.65 0.48
CA SER A 179 -18.54 0.94 -0.02
C SER A 179 -19.62 0.72 1.04
N ARG A 180 -19.48 -0.33 1.87
CA ARG A 180 -20.43 -0.64 2.96
C ARG A 180 -20.52 0.52 3.97
N TYR A 181 -19.39 1.12 4.35
CA TYR A 181 -19.35 2.14 5.40
C TYR A 181 -19.40 3.57 4.87
N LEU A 182 -18.78 3.83 3.73
CA LEU A 182 -18.63 5.17 3.16
C LEU A 182 -19.57 5.43 1.97
N GLY A 183 -20.13 4.36 1.38
CA GLY A 183 -20.93 4.47 0.16
C GLY A 183 -20.08 4.80 -1.07
N GLY A 184 -20.76 5.07 -2.21
CA GLY A 184 -20.12 5.44 -3.46
C GLY A 184 -19.60 4.25 -4.26
N SER A 185 -19.03 4.54 -5.45
CA SER A 185 -18.42 3.57 -6.35
C SER A 185 -16.89 3.64 -6.26
N TYR A 186 -16.24 2.51 -6.54
CA TYR A 186 -14.78 2.38 -6.47
C TYR A 186 -14.27 1.68 -7.70
N GLU A 187 -13.15 2.14 -8.23
CA GLU A 187 -12.37 1.41 -9.22
C GLU A 187 -11.44 0.43 -8.52
N ILE A 188 -11.30 -0.78 -9.04
CA ILE A 188 -10.37 -1.74 -8.46
C ILE A 188 -9.04 -1.66 -9.21
N LEU A 189 -8.01 -1.17 -8.52
CA LEU A 189 -6.62 -1.18 -8.98
C LEU A 189 -5.78 -1.90 -7.93
N GLY A 190 -5.36 -3.13 -8.26
CA GLY A 190 -4.53 -3.96 -7.37
C GLY A 190 -3.18 -3.31 -7.05
N ASN A 191 -2.50 -3.82 -6.04
CA ASN A 191 -1.16 -3.35 -5.71
C ASN A 191 -0.15 -3.78 -6.78
N GLY A 192 0.89 -2.95 -6.98
CA GLY A 192 1.98 -3.22 -7.90
C GLY A 192 3.20 -3.82 -7.22
N ILE A 193 4.08 -4.39 -8.02
CA ILE A 193 5.40 -4.86 -7.59
C ILE A 193 6.52 -4.25 -8.42
N GLU A 194 7.60 -3.85 -7.75
CA GLU A 194 8.81 -3.31 -8.39
C GLU A 194 9.71 -4.46 -8.87
N ILE A 195 9.44 -5.01 -10.05
CA ILE A 195 10.13 -6.20 -10.61
C ILE A 195 11.65 -6.01 -10.63
N ASN A 196 12.12 -4.82 -10.98
CA ASN A 196 13.56 -4.51 -11.12
C ASN A 196 14.37 -4.77 -9.84
N ARG A 197 13.76 -4.73 -8.65
CA ARG A 197 14.43 -5.03 -7.38
C ARG A 197 14.84 -6.52 -7.34
N TYR A 198 13.97 -7.39 -7.79
CA TYR A 198 14.18 -8.85 -7.78
C TYR A 198 15.15 -9.30 -8.88
N VAL A 199 15.15 -8.64 -10.05
CA VAL A 199 16.06 -8.94 -11.15
C VAL A 199 17.49 -8.52 -10.83
N LYS A 200 17.72 -7.36 -10.19
CA LYS A 200 19.05 -6.88 -9.81
C LYS A 200 19.75 -7.83 -8.86
N GLU A 201 19.04 -8.30 -7.83
CA GLU A 201 19.59 -9.26 -6.88
C GLU A 201 19.89 -10.61 -7.55
N ALA A 202 19.03 -11.08 -8.46
CA ALA A 202 19.29 -12.29 -9.23
C ALA A 202 20.53 -12.21 -10.14
N MET A 203 20.96 -11.02 -10.55
CA MET A 203 22.19 -10.84 -11.33
C MET A 203 23.47 -10.83 -10.49
N SER A 204 23.36 -10.57 -9.19
CA SER A 204 24.50 -10.54 -8.25
C SER A 204 24.81 -11.88 -7.62
N VAL A 205 23.86 -12.80 -7.60
CA VAL A 205 24.01 -14.17 -7.09
C VAL A 205 24.07 -15.11 -8.29
N ASP A 206 24.95 -16.12 -8.27
CA ASP A 206 25.06 -17.16 -9.31
C ASP A 206 23.65 -17.76 -9.52
N ARG A 207 23.05 -17.44 -10.66
CA ARG A 207 21.60 -17.64 -10.92
C ARG A 207 21.23 -19.07 -10.57
N TYR A 208 20.39 -19.25 -9.55
CA TYR A 208 19.77 -20.54 -9.15
C TYR A 208 20.57 -21.46 -8.22
N ALA A 209 21.52 -20.99 -7.45
CA ALA A 209 21.99 -21.80 -6.32
C ALA A 209 20.87 -21.89 -5.26
N LYS A 210 19.77 -22.61 -5.60
CA LYS A 210 18.77 -23.03 -4.60
C LYS A 210 19.50 -23.71 -3.46
N SER A 211 19.05 -23.55 -2.23
CA SER A 211 19.58 -24.28 -1.09
C SER A 211 19.72 -25.78 -1.46
N LYS A 212 20.86 -26.39 -1.15
CA LYS A 212 21.05 -27.84 -1.35
C LYS A 212 20.07 -28.66 -0.51
N THR A 213 19.59 -28.10 0.56
CA THR A 213 18.57 -28.66 1.45
C THR A 213 17.21 -28.09 1.04
N PRO A 214 16.16 -28.92 0.86
CA PRO A 214 14.81 -28.43 0.60
C PRO A 214 14.38 -27.43 1.68
N THR A 215 14.04 -26.21 1.27
CA THR A 215 13.83 -25.11 2.20
C THR A 215 12.51 -24.42 1.97
N ILE A 216 11.73 -24.28 3.03
CA ILE A 216 10.51 -23.49 3.09
C ILE A 216 10.87 -22.12 3.65
N PHE A 217 10.43 -21.03 3.01
CA PHE A 217 10.59 -19.68 3.53
C PHE A 217 9.25 -19.07 3.90
N PHE A 218 9.17 -18.56 5.12
CA PHE A 218 8.07 -17.75 5.64
C PHE A 218 8.58 -16.36 5.98
N CYS A 219 7.87 -15.33 5.53
CA CYS A 219 8.16 -13.94 5.88
C CYS A 219 6.87 -13.18 6.18
N GLY A 220 6.65 -12.87 7.45
CA GLY A 220 5.46 -12.15 7.90
C GLY A 220 5.48 -11.95 9.40
N ARG A 221 4.67 -10.99 9.90
CA ARG A 221 4.58 -10.76 11.35
C ARG A 221 4.10 -12.03 12.05
N HIS A 222 4.72 -12.35 13.19
CA HIS A 222 4.33 -13.50 14.00
C HIS A 222 3.09 -13.15 14.83
N GLU A 223 1.95 -13.07 14.14
CA GLU A 223 0.61 -12.83 14.69
C GLU A 223 -0.27 -14.06 14.38
N PRO A 224 -1.25 -14.41 15.23
CA PRO A 224 -2.08 -15.62 15.02
C PRO A 224 -2.68 -15.69 13.62
N ARG A 225 -3.19 -14.55 13.10
CA ARG A 225 -3.80 -14.49 11.78
C ARG A 225 -2.85 -14.82 10.60
N LYS A 226 -1.53 -14.76 10.81
CA LYS A 226 -0.53 -15.11 9.78
C LYS A 226 -0.25 -16.60 9.66
N GLY A 227 -0.81 -17.40 10.57
CA GLY A 227 -0.82 -18.86 10.47
C GLY A 227 0.56 -19.53 10.60
N LEU A 228 1.57 -18.83 11.18
CA LEU A 228 2.89 -19.45 11.41
C LEU A 228 2.79 -20.70 12.25
N ASP A 229 1.86 -20.77 13.20
CA ASP A 229 1.58 -21.95 14.01
C ASP A 229 1.18 -23.15 13.15
N VAL A 230 0.29 -22.93 12.16
CA VAL A 230 -0.14 -23.98 11.22
C VAL A 230 1.03 -24.50 10.38
N LEU A 231 1.94 -23.61 9.94
CA LEU A 231 3.12 -24.01 9.19
C LEU A 231 4.10 -24.83 10.09
N LEU A 232 4.30 -24.41 11.32
CA LEU A 232 5.12 -25.15 12.26
C LEU A 232 4.53 -26.55 12.55
N GLN A 233 3.21 -26.67 12.74
CA GLN A 233 2.53 -27.97 12.86
C GLN A 233 2.70 -28.81 11.58
N ALA A 234 2.64 -28.22 10.40
CA ALA A 234 2.83 -28.91 9.13
C ALA A 234 4.23 -29.55 9.00
N MET A 235 5.26 -28.99 9.65
CA MET A 235 6.62 -29.55 9.66
C MET A 235 6.69 -30.98 10.20
N GLN A 236 5.75 -31.41 11.03
CA GLN A 236 5.70 -32.78 11.58
C GLN A 236 5.37 -33.82 10.50
N PHE A 237 4.76 -33.43 9.39
CA PHE A 237 4.38 -34.28 8.27
C PHE A 237 5.36 -34.22 7.10
N LEU A 238 6.44 -33.44 7.23
CA LEU A 238 7.46 -33.25 6.20
C LEU A 238 8.73 -34.08 6.50
N PRO A 239 9.52 -34.44 5.48
CA PRO A 239 10.78 -35.15 5.65
C PRO A 239 11.74 -34.42 6.60
N SER A 240 12.61 -35.19 7.26
CA SER A 240 13.54 -34.68 8.28
C SER A 240 14.66 -33.78 7.72
N ASP A 241 14.88 -33.79 6.42
CA ASP A 241 15.85 -32.95 5.71
C ASP A 241 15.28 -31.62 5.21
N VAL A 242 13.99 -31.35 5.42
CA VAL A 242 13.38 -30.07 5.06
C VAL A 242 13.67 -29.03 6.12
N GLU A 243 14.22 -27.87 5.72
CA GLU A 243 14.40 -26.72 6.62
C GLU A 243 13.25 -25.71 6.48
N LEU A 244 12.93 -25.01 7.58
CA LEU A 244 12.00 -23.89 7.62
C LEU A 244 12.73 -22.62 8.06
N TRP A 245 12.81 -21.63 7.20
CA TRP A 245 13.34 -20.30 7.48
C TRP A 245 12.20 -19.35 7.83
N ILE A 246 12.27 -18.73 8.99
CA ILE A 246 11.22 -17.83 9.50
C ILE A 246 11.81 -16.43 9.70
N ALA A 247 11.32 -15.49 8.91
CA ALA A 247 11.73 -14.09 8.99
C ALA A 247 10.65 -13.20 9.62
N SER A 248 11.08 -12.09 10.24
CA SER A 248 10.31 -11.12 10.99
C SER A 248 10.14 -11.47 12.47
N ASP A 249 9.24 -10.78 13.15
CA ASP A 249 8.85 -11.01 14.55
C ASP A 249 7.37 -10.59 14.76
N GLY A 250 6.90 -10.74 15.99
CA GLY A 250 5.54 -10.33 16.39
C GLY A 250 5.17 -10.85 17.77
N SER A 251 3.89 -10.72 18.12
CA SER A 251 3.38 -11.09 19.45
C SER A 251 3.63 -12.53 19.84
N ASP A 252 3.66 -13.44 18.87
CA ASP A 252 3.76 -14.88 19.10
C ASP A 252 5.21 -15.40 19.06
N THR A 253 6.19 -14.56 18.72
CA THR A 253 7.57 -14.98 18.48
C THR A 253 8.16 -15.79 19.64
N ASP A 254 8.07 -15.26 20.86
CA ASP A 254 8.70 -15.90 22.03
C ASP A 254 7.99 -17.20 22.45
N ARG A 255 6.66 -17.25 22.27
CA ARG A 255 5.89 -18.47 22.49
C ARG A 255 6.32 -19.57 21.51
N LEU A 256 6.27 -19.26 20.22
CA LEU A 256 6.58 -20.22 19.16
C LEU A 256 8.04 -20.72 19.23
N LYS A 257 8.98 -19.81 19.51
CA LYS A 257 10.39 -20.21 19.71
C LYS A 257 10.57 -21.22 20.84
N ARG A 258 9.87 -21.05 21.96
CA ARG A 258 9.95 -22.00 23.08
C ARG A 258 9.30 -23.33 22.72
N GLU A 259 8.13 -23.32 22.11
CA GLU A 259 7.38 -24.52 21.73
C GLU A 259 8.16 -25.37 20.71
N TRP A 260 8.83 -24.72 19.76
CA TRP A 260 9.56 -25.38 18.67
C TRP A 260 11.07 -25.39 18.83
N ALA A 261 11.59 -25.14 20.03
CA ALA A 261 13.03 -25.19 20.34
C ALA A 261 13.68 -26.57 20.13
N HIS A 262 12.87 -27.62 20.14
CA HIS A 262 13.30 -29.00 19.94
C HIS A 262 13.51 -29.38 18.47
N ASP A 263 12.96 -28.64 17.50
CA ASP A 263 13.08 -28.95 16.08
C ASP A 263 14.23 -28.14 15.45
N ALA A 264 15.36 -28.78 15.25
CA ALA A 264 16.55 -28.16 14.67
C ALA A 264 16.39 -27.71 13.20
N ARG A 265 15.33 -28.15 12.51
CA ARG A 265 15.00 -27.72 11.14
C ARG A 265 14.48 -26.29 11.09
N VAL A 266 13.95 -25.75 12.19
CA VAL A 266 13.37 -24.42 12.26
C VAL A 266 14.45 -23.37 12.51
N LYS A 267 14.66 -22.47 11.54
CA LYS A 267 15.66 -21.41 11.58
C LYS A 267 15.00 -20.05 11.73
N TRP A 268 15.14 -19.46 12.90
CA TRP A 268 14.60 -18.12 13.21
C TRP A 268 15.59 -17.04 12.78
N LEU A 269 15.26 -16.31 11.70
CA LEU A 269 16.11 -15.27 11.11
C LEU A 269 15.94 -13.91 11.80
N GLY A 270 14.83 -13.72 12.53
CA GLY A 270 14.49 -12.41 13.08
C GLY A 270 14.09 -11.40 12.00
N ARG A 271 14.20 -10.12 12.32
CA ARG A 271 13.97 -9.05 11.34
C ARG A 271 15.12 -8.99 10.35
N ILE A 272 14.81 -9.11 9.08
CA ILE A 272 15.74 -8.99 7.96
C ILE A 272 15.38 -7.76 7.13
N ASN A 273 16.34 -7.18 6.42
CA ASN A 273 16.10 -6.11 5.48
C ASN A 273 15.53 -6.64 4.14
N ASP A 274 15.13 -5.75 3.25
CA ASP A 274 14.50 -6.12 1.98
C ASP A 274 15.43 -6.92 1.07
N ASP A 275 16.73 -6.58 1.01
CA ASP A 275 17.69 -7.29 0.16
C ASP A 275 17.89 -8.74 0.65
N GLU A 276 18.01 -8.93 1.97
CA GLU A 276 18.07 -10.27 2.57
C GLU A 276 16.76 -11.03 2.34
N LYS A 277 15.60 -10.36 2.43
CA LYS A 277 14.30 -10.99 2.13
C LYS A 277 14.25 -11.51 0.69
N ILE A 278 14.66 -10.69 -0.27
CA ILE A 278 14.70 -11.05 -1.69
C ILE A 278 15.64 -12.24 -1.88
N ARG A 279 16.85 -12.17 -1.32
CA ARG A 279 17.83 -13.25 -1.41
C ARG A 279 17.29 -14.56 -0.82
N ARG A 280 16.66 -14.53 0.36
CA ARG A 280 16.04 -15.72 0.99
C ARG A 280 14.89 -16.27 0.16
N MET A 281 14.07 -15.42 -0.46
CA MET A 281 13.05 -15.87 -1.40
C MET A 281 13.68 -16.61 -2.58
N GLN A 282 14.74 -16.08 -3.20
CA GLN A 282 15.42 -16.68 -4.34
C GLN A 282 16.09 -18.02 -3.99
N GLU A 283 16.69 -18.15 -2.79
CA GLU A 283 17.35 -19.35 -2.31
C GLU A 283 16.36 -20.45 -1.88
N ALA A 284 15.18 -20.10 -1.41
CA ALA A 284 14.19 -21.05 -0.92
C ALA A 284 13.64 -21.96 -2.02
N THR A 285 13.34 -23.20 -1.68
CA THR A 285 12.69 -24.15 -2.59
C THR A 285 11.22 -23.81 -2.80
N VAL A 286 10.56 -23.30 -1.76
CA VAL A 286 9.15 -22.88 -1.77
C VAL A 286 8.91 -21.75 -0.78
N PHE A 287 8.10 -20.77 -1.16
CA PHE A 287 7.59 -19.74 -0.27
C PHE A 287 6.23 -20.17 0.30
N CYS A 288 6.05 -20.01 1.61
CA CYS A 288 4.81 -20.39 2.30
C CYS A 288 4.14 -19.17 2.95
N ALA A 289 2.85 -18.94 2.62
CA ALA A 289 2.03 -17.89 3.20
C ALA A 289 0.72 -18.48 3.79
N PRO A 290 0.74 -19.04 5.00
CA PRO A 290 -0.39 -19.80 5.57
C PRO A 290 -1.37 -18.93 6.34
N SER A 291 -1.58 -17.65 5.95
CA SER A 291 -2.46 -16.73 6.67
C SER A 291 -3.88 -17.27 6.82
N LEU A 292 -4.47 -17.10 7.99
CA LEU A 292 -5.82 -17.59 8.29
C LEU A 292 -6.89 -16.64 7.77
N HIS A 293 -6.62 -15.34 7.84
CA HIS A 293 -7.53 -14.26 7.39
C HIS A 293 -6.83 -12.91 7.40
N GLY A 294 -7.54 -11.84 6.95
CA GLY A 294 -7.13 -10.44 7.12
C GLY A 294 -6.04 -9.96 6.17
N GLU A 295 -5.88 -10.61 5.03
CA GLU A 295 -5.05 -10.14 3.93
C GLU A 295 -5.92 -9.32 2.95
N SER A 296 -5.42 -8.15 2.55
CA SER A 296 -6.16 -7.29 1.62
C SER A 296 -5.90 -7.66 0.16
N PHE A 297 -4.65 -8.03 -0.16
CA PHE A 297 -4.23 -8.27 -1.54
C PHE A 297 -3.23 -9.42 -1.70
N GLY A 298 -2.29 -9.59 -0.75
CA GLY A 298 -1.28 -10.64 -0.83
C GLY A 298 -0.01 -10.27 -1.61
N VAL A 299 0.46 -9.02 -1.47
CA VAL A 299 1.71 -8.55 -2.14
C VAL A 299 2.90 -9.50 -1.93
N VAL A 300 2.99 -10.14 -0.77
CA VAL A 300 4.07 -11.10 -0.48
C VAL A 300 4.10 -12.30 -1.43
N LEU A 301 2.95 -12.68 -2.00
CA LEU A 301 2.91 -13.74 -3.03
C LEU A 301 3.54 -13.26 -4.34
N LEU A 302 3.25 -12.01 -4.75
CA LEU A 302 3.90 -11.39 -5.91
C LEU A 302 5.41 -11.25 -5.69
N GLU A 303 5.85 -10.93 -4.48
CA GLU A 303 7.26 -10.85 -4.12
C GLU A 303 7.96 -12.22 -4.32
N ALA A 304 7.35 -13.30 -3.85
CA ALA A 304 7.89 -14.65 -4.04
C ALA A 304 7.88 -15.07 -5.52
N MET A 305 6.80 -14.78 -6.25
CA MET A 305 6.71 -15.04 -7.71
C MET A 305 7.78 -14.25 -8.48
N ALA A 306 8.01 -12.97 -8.14
CA ALA A 306 9.05 -12.13 -8.75
C ALA A 306 10.47 -12.64 -8.44
N ALA A 307 10.67 -13.24 -7.28
CA ALA A 307 11.92 -13.90 -6.91
C ALA A 307 12.14 -15.25 -7.62
N GLY A 308 11.18 -15.73 -8.42
CA GLY A 308 11.23 -17.04 -9.08
C GLY A 308 11.08 -18.20 -8.09
N THR A 309 10.31 -18.01 -7.03
CA THR A 309 10.06 -19.03 -6.02
C THR A 309 8.60 -19.46 -6.07
N PRO A 310 8.33 -20.79 -6.20
CA PRO A 310 6.96 -21.27 -6.24
C PRO A 310 6.26 -21.01 -4.90
N VAL A 311 4.95 -20.77 -4.97
CA VAL A 311 4.15 -20.31 -3.83
C VAL A 311 3.16 -21.38 -3.38
N VAL A 312 3.14 -21.64 -2.07
CA VAL A 312 2.04 -22.34 -1.38
C VAL A 312 1.42 -21.38 -0.38
N ALA A 313 0.12 -21.16 -0.46
CA ALA A 313 -0.57 -20.18 0.38
C ALA A 313 -1.95 -20.67 0.81
N SER A 314 -2.54 -20.03 1.79
CA SER A 314 -3.92 -20.32 2.20
C SER A 314 -4.92 -19.83 1.15
N ASN A 315 -6.00 -20.60 0.96
CA ASN A 315 -7.12 -20.27 0.07
C ASN A 315 -8.06 -19.24 0.72
N ILE A 316 -7.59 -18.02 0.89
CA ILE A 316 -8.33 -16.89 1.45
C ILE A 316 -8.57 -15.82 0.38
N ALA A 317 -9.66 -15.06 0.53
CA ALA A 317 -10.09 -14.05 -0.45
C ALA A 317 -8.96 -13.07 -0.81
N GLY A 318 -8.21 -12.57 0.19
CA GLY A 318 -7.09 -11.66 -0.06
C GLY A 318 -6.00 -12.24 -0.97
N TYR A 319 -5.70 -13.52 -0.87
CA TYR A 319 -4.71 -14.19 -1.72
C TYR A 319 -5.25 -14.54 -3.10
N GLN A 320 -6.55 -14.83 -3.20
CA GLN A 320 -7.23 -15.06 -4.49
C GLN A 320 -7.25 -13.82 -5.39
N ASN A 321 -7.02 -12.62 -4.87
CA ASN A 321 -6.85 -11.41 -5.67
C ASN A 321 -5.55 -11.44 -6.51
N VAL A 322 -4.57 -12.27 -6.12
CA VAL A 322 -3.22 -12.31 -6.70
C VAL A 322 -2.90 -13.66 -7.31
N ALA A 323 -3.33 -14.74 -6.67
CA ALA A 323 -2.95 -16.11 -7.02
C ALA A 323 -4.16 -16.96 -7.42
N THR A 324 -3.96 -17.84 -8.40
CA THR A 324 -4.95 -18.79 -8.88
C THR A 324 -4.46 -20.20 -8.58
N HIS A 325 -5.28 -20.98 -7.84
CA HIS A 325 -4.93 -22.35 -7.47
C HIS A 325 -4.57 -23.21 -8.69
N ASP A 326 -3.49 -23.97 -8.55
CA ASP A 326 -2.94 -24.88 -9.57
C ASP A 326 -2.56 -24.21 -10.92
N VAL A 327 -2.51 -22.87 -10.95
CA VAL A 327 -2.02 -22.07 -12.08
C VAL A 327 -0.66 -21.47 -11.72
N ASP A 328 -0.62 -20.52 -10.81
CA ASP A 328 0.57 -19.74 -10.38
C ASP A 328 0.93 -19.95 -8.89
N ALA A 329 0.08 -20.64 -8.13
CA ALA A 329 0.33 -21.03 -6.74
C ALA A 329 -0.46 -22.32 -6.39
N LEU A 330 -0.10 -23.02 -5.32
CA LEU A 330 -0.99 -23.96 -4.66
C LEU A 330 -1.68 -23.27 -3.49
N LEU A 331 -3.01 -23.19 -3.55
CA LEU A 331 -3.83 -22.66 -2.47
C LEU A 331 -4.43 -23.82 -1.67
N VAL A 332 -4.32 -23.78 -0.35
CA VAL A 332 -4.80 -24.81 0.58
C VAL A 332 -5.79 -24.20 1.58
N GLU A 333 -6.69 -25.00 2.11
CA GLU A 333 -7.63 -24.51 3.11
C GLU A 333 -6.91 -23.93 4.34
N PRO A 334 -7.35 -22.78 4.87
CA PRO A 334 -6.78 -22.21 6.07
C PRO A 334 -6.88 -23.17 7.25
N ASN A 335 -5.87 -23.21 8.11
CA ASN A 335 -5.83 -24.06 9.31
C ASN A 335 -5.83 -25.58 9.02
N ASP A 336 -5.38 -25.98 7.82
CA ASP A 336 -5.19 -27.40 7.45
C ASP A 336 -3.68 -27.69 7.33
N GLU A 337 -3.08 -28.10 8.43
CA GLU A 337 -1.65 -28.41 8.51
C GLU A 337 -1.25 -29.62 7.65
N ARG A 338 -2.13 -30.61 7.48
CA ARG A 338 -1.86 -31.78 6.63
C ARG A 338 -1.96 -31.45 5.14
N GLY A 339 -2.97 -30.69 4.74
CA GLY A 339 -3.10 -30.16 3.39
C GLY A 339 -1.95 -29.27 3.02
N LEU A 340 -1.51 -28.40 3.95
CA LEU A 340 -0.36 -27.53 3.78
C LEU A 340 0.93 -28.33 3.58
N ALA A 341 1.20 -29.33 4.43
CA ALA A 341 2.37 -30.22 4.29
C ALA A 341 2.36 -30.97 2.97
N SER A 342 1.19 -31.51 2.55
CA SER A 342 1.04 -32.21 1.28
C SER A 342 1.35 -31.31 0.07
N ALA A 343 0.84 -30.06 0.08
CA ALA A 343 1.10 -29.09 -0.98
C ALA A 343 2.58 -28.68 -1.03
N LEU A 344 3.21 -28.44 0.13
CA LEU A 344 4.64 -28.13 0.24
C LEU A 344 5.49 -29.30 -0.30
N ALA A 345 5.23 -30.54 0.15
CA ALA A 345 5.93 -31.73 -0.33
C ALA A 345 5.78 -31.90 -1.86
N LYS A 346 4.56 -31.69 -2.39
CA LYS A 346 4.27 -31.79 -3.83
C LYS A 346 5.11 -30.82 -4.65
N VAL A 347 5.22 -29.55 -4.20
CA VAL A 347 6.05 -28.54 -4.87
C VAL A 347 7.53 -28.87 -4.78
N MET A 348 8.02 -29.29 -3.62
CA MET A 348 9.44 -29.59 -3.40
C MET A 348 9.92 -30.83 -4.18
N THR A 349 9.05 -31.83 -4.40
CA THR A 349 9.41 -33.09 -5.06
C THR A 349 9.07 -33.17 -6.55
N ASN A 350 8.16 -32.31 -7.03
CA ASN A 350 7.72 -32.31 -8.43
C ASN A 350 8.27 -31.09 -9.19
N THR A 351 9.46 -31.23 -9.76
CA THR A 351 10.14 -30.18 -10.53
C THR A 351 9.27 -29.63 -11.67
N ARG A 352 8.52 -30.48 -12.39
CA ARG A 352 7.65 -30.02 -13.48
C ARG A 352 6.54 -29.10 -12.98
N LEU A 353 5.93 -29.43 -11.85
CA LEU A 353 4.94 -28.57 -11.21
C LEU A 353 5.57 -27.25 -10.75
N SER A 354 6.69 -27.31 -10.05
CA SER A 354 7.42 -26.14 -9.56
C SER A 354 7.77 -25.19 -10.71
N THR A 355 8.34 -25.69 -11.80
CA THR A 355 8.67 -24.87 -12.99
C THR A 355 7.42 -24.22 -13.58
N ARG A 356 6.32 -24.96 -13.76
CA ARG A 356 5.06 -24.43 -14.27
C ARG A 356 4.50 -23.29 -13.39
N LEU A 357 4.52 -23.46 -12.06
CA LEU A 357 4.08 -22.43 -11.13
C LEU A 357 4.95 -21.16 -11.18
N ILE A 358 6.27 -21.32 -11.33
CA ILE A 358 7.20 -20.20 -11.48
C ILE A 358 6.94 -19.43 -12.78
N GLU A 359 6.82 -20.14 -13.91
CA GLU A 359 6.56 -19.51 -15.21
C GLU A 359 5.24 -18.73 -15.21
N ALA A 360 4.17 -19.33 -14.68
CA ALA A 360 2.88 -18.64 -14.54
C ALA A 360 2.95 -17.49 -13.53
N GLY A 361 3.71 -17.65 -12.45
CA GLY A 361 3.97 -16.59 -11.47
C GLY A 361 4.66 -15.39 -12.09
N HIS A 362 5.63 -15.57 -12.98
CA HIS A 362 6.27 -14.46 -13.70
C HIS A 362 5.28 -13.69 -14.57
N ILE A 363 4.38 -14.38 -15.29
CA ILE A 363 3.30 -13.73 -16.07
C ILE A 363 2.42 -12.89 -15.14
N ARG A 364 2.03 -13.42 -13.98
CA ARG A 364 1.26 -12.69 -12.97
C ARG A 364 1.97 -11.43 -12.47
N VAL A 365 3.28 -11.53 -12.25
CA VAL A 365 4.13 -10.42 -11.81
C VAL A 365 4.20 -9.31 -12.88
N ASP A 366 4.35 -9.67 -14.16
CA ASP A 366 4.38 -8.71 -15.26
C ASP A 366 3.05 -7.94 -15.36
N GLU A 367 1.91 -8.63 -15.25
CA GLU A 367 0.59 -8.00 -15.20
C GLU A 367 0.42 -7.04 -14.01
N SER A 368 1.06 -7.37 -12.89
CA SER A 368 1.01 -6.63 -11.63
C SER A 368 2.21 -5.71 -11.43
N SER A 369 2.96 -5.38 -12.49
CA SER A 369 4.13 -4.50 -12.38
C SER A 369 3.75 -3.12 -11.86
N MET A 370 4.66 -2.51 -11.07
CA MET A 370 4.46 -1.13 -10.58
C MET A 370 4.36 -0.14 -11.75
N ARG A 371 5.01 -0.44 -12.87
CA ARG A 371 4.91 0.33 -14.11
C ARG A 371 3.49 0.33 -14.67
N ASN A 372 2.89 -0.84 -14.84
CA ASN A 372 1.50 -0.98 -15.32
C ASN A 372 0.51 -0.29 -14.36
N LEU A 373 0.75 -0.38 -13.05
CA LEU A 373 -0.06 0.32 -12.06
C LEU A 373 0.09 1.84 -12.18
N ALA A 374 1.31 2.35 -12.36
CA ALA A 374 1.56 3.78 -12.54
C ALA A 374 0.85 4.34 -13.77
N GLU A 375 0.85 3.62 -14.90
CA GLU A 375 0.14 4.00 -16.12
C GLU A 375 -1.37 4.09 -15.90
N LYS A 376 -1.95 3.13 -15.18
CA LYS A 376 -3.37 3.17 -14.78
C LYS A 376 -3.68 4.39 -13.90
N TYR A 377 -2.81 4.70 -12.92
CA TYR A 377 -3.00 5.89 -12.07
C TYR A 377 -2.84 7.20 -12.84
N VAL A 378 -1.95 7.31 -13.81
CA VAL A 378 -1.86 8.49 -14.68
C VAL A 378 -3.19 8.74 -15.41
N ALA A 379 -3.84 7.68 -15.91
CA ALA A 379 -5.17 7.78 -16.52
C ALA A 379 -6.23 8.24 -15.50
N VAL A 380 -6.18 7.72 -14.27
CA VAL A 380 -7.07 8.16 -13.16
C VAL A 380 -6.85 9.63 -12.82
N TYR A 381 -5.60 10.09 -12.72
CA TYR A 381 -5.28 11.49 -12.40
C TYR A 381 -5.80 12.44 -13.49
N ARG A 382 -5.64 12.10 -14.78
CA ARG A 382 -6.16 12.89 -15.89
C ARG A 382 -7.67 13.00 -15.85
N ARG A 383 -8.38 11.91 -15.59
CA ARG A 383 -9.84 11.95 -15.41
C ARG A 383 -10.26 12.82 -14.23
N ALA A 384 -9.54 12.78 -13.10
CA ALA A 384 -9.84 13.64 -11.96
C ALA A 384 -9.69 15.14 -12.31
N LEU A 385 -8.67 15.49 -13.09
CA LEU A 385 -8.47 16.85 -13.62
C LEU A 385 -9.59 17.27 -14.59
N GLU A 386 -9.99 16.41 -15.51
CA GLU A 386 -11.10 16.65 -16.44
C GLU A 386 -12.44 16.83 -15.70
N MET A 387 -12.71 16.02 -14.69
CA MET A 387 -13.91 16.16 -13.85
C MET A 387 -13.96 17.51 -13.13
N GLU A 388 -12.82 18.01 -12.62
CA GLU A 388 -12.75 19.32 -11.99
C GLU A 388 -13.00 20.45 -13.02
N GLN A 389 -12.38 20.37 -14.20
CA GLN A 389 -12.56 21.36 -15.26
C GLN A 389 -14.01 21.45 -15.75
N ASN A 390 -14.69 20.29 -15.86
CA ASN A 390 -16.07 20.18 -16.30
C ASN A 390 -17.11 20.43 -15.19
N GLY A 391 -16.68 20.67 -13.95
CA GLY A 391 -17.57 20.84 -12.82
C GLY A 391 -18.33 19.58 -12.40
N GLN A 392 -17.83 18.40 -12.77
CA GLN A 392 -18.50 17.11 -12.59
C GLN A 392 -17.91 16.26 -11.44
N GLY A 393 -16.88 16.72 -10.75
CA GLY A 393 -16.26 15.97 -9.65
C GLY A 393 -17.25 15.80 -8.49
N ASP A 394 -17.30 14.58 -7.88
CA ASP A 394 -18.13 14.30 -6.70
C ASP A 394 -17.92 15.33 -5.57
N GLY A 395 -16.70 15.84 -5.43
CA GLY A 395 -16.39 16.93 -4.53
C GLY A 395 -16.82 18.32 -5.03
N TYR A 396 -17.08 18.49 -6.32
CA TYR A 396 -17.53 19.78 -6.89
C TYR A 396 -19.01 20.04 -6.61
N ALA A 397 -19.85 19.01 -6.59
CA ALA A 397 -21.26 19.13 -6.23
C ALA A 397 -21.46 19.77 -4.83
N HIS A 398 -20.53 19.54 -3.90
CA HIS A 398 -20.55 20.20 -2.59
C HIS A 398 -20.10 21.67 -2.60
N ARG A 399 -19.37 22.13 -3.62
CA ARG A 399 -19.00 23.54 -3.79
C ARG A 399 -20.18 24.38 -4.31
N GLN A 400 -21.13 23.77 -5.00
CA GLN A 400 -22.31 24.43 -5.59
C GLN A 400 -23.58 24.33 -4.75
N SER A 401 -23.57 23.79 -3.53
CA SER A 401 -24.73 23.79 -2.65
C SER A 401 -25.22 25.22 -2.43
N PRO A 402 -26.53 25.51 -2.63
CA PRO A 402 -27.08 26.86 -2.46
C PRO A 402 -26.91 27.31 -1.00
N GLY A 403 -26.02 28.26 -0.78
CA GLY A 403 -25.63 28.78 0.54
C GLY A 403 -24.12 28.97 0.70
N ALA A 404 -23.31 28.42 -0.16
CA ALA A 404 -21.91 28.81 -0.29
C ALA A 404 -21.88 30.09 -1.16
N SER A 405 -22.08 31.26 -0.51
CA SER A 405 -21.78 32.56 -1.14
C SER A 405 -20.40 32.47 -1.80
N GLN A 406 -20.26 33.08 -2.99
CA GLN A 406 -19.05 33.23 -3.79
C GLN A 406 -17.89 33.94 -3.02
N GLY A 407 -17.58 33.49 -1.85
CA GLY A 407 -16.40 33.88 -1.09
C GLY A 407 -15.33 32.83 -1.32
N ARG A 408 -14.33 33.14 -2.14
CA ARG A 408 -13.05 32.44 -2.12
C ARG A 408 -12.72 32.17 -0.66
N TRP A 409 -12.72 30.88 -0.29
CA TRP A 409 -12.26 30.44 1.02
C TRP A 409 -10.77 30.79 1.11
N ARG A 410 -10.45 31.94 1.71
CA ARG A 410 -9.06 32.28 2.01
C ARG A 410 -8.65 31.49 3.24
N PRO A 411 -7.56 30.70 3.20
CA PRO A 411 -7.01 29.96 4.36
C PRO A 411 -6.80 30.85 5.59
N SER A 412 -6.60 32.16 5.39
CA SER A 412 -6.45 33.19 6.43
C SER A 412 -7.59 33.24 7.46
N ARG A 413 -8.81 32.79 7.13
CA ARG A 413 -9.93 32.80 8.12
C ARG A 413 -9.92 31.61 9.07
N MET A 414 -9.37 30.46 8.64
CA MET A 414 -9.27 29.28 9.52
C MET A 414 -8.06 29.39 10.44
N LEU A 415 -6.94 29.91 9.96
CA LEU A 415 -5.78 30.25 10.81
C LEU A 415 -6.17 31.27 11.90
N ALA A 416 -6.92 32.30 11.56
CA ALA A 416 -7.37 33.31 12.54
C ALA A 416 -8.31 32.74 13.62
N LEU A 417 -9.13 31.71 13.30
CA LEU A 417 -9.99 31.03 14.29
C LEU A 417 -9.20 30.08 15.20
N PHE A 418 -8.12 29.50 14.72
CA PHE A 418 -7.22 28.66 15.54
C PHE A 418 -6.28 29.51 16.41
N GLU A 419 -5.70 30.58 15.88
CA GLU A 419 -4.85 31.49 16.65
C GLU A 419 -5.64 32.17 17.77
N HIS A 420 -6.88 32.57 17.54
CA HIS A 420 -7.71 33.22 18.57
C HIS A 420 -8.14 32.28 19.71
N ARG A 421 -8.09 30.96 19.52
CA ARG A 421 -8.39 29.96 20.57
C ARG A 421 -7.16 29.52 21.35
N LEU A 422 -5.95 29.58 20.75
CA LEU A 422 -4.70 29.20 21.44
C LEU A 422 -4.12 30.30 22.31
N LEU A 423 -4.47 31.57 22.07
CA LEU A 423 -4.01 32.72 22.87
C LEU A 423 -4.94 33.09 24.06
N ARG A 424 -5.98 32.29 24.32
CA ARG A 424 -6.90 32.44 25.46
C ARG A 424 -6.87 31.29 26.45
N LYS A 425 -5.76 30.54 26.53
CA LYS A 425 -5.52 29.61 27.63
C LYS A 425 -4.17 29.90 28.28
#